data_ba1d2927880bb0c7df697b9a3e810b52
#
_entry.id   ba1d2927880bb0c7df697b9a3e810b52
#
_cell.length_a   1.000
_cell.length_b   1.000
_cell.length_c   1.000
_cell.angle_alpha   90.00
_cell.angle_beta   90.00
_cell.angle_gamma   90.00
#
_symmetry.space_group_name_H-M   'P 1'
#
loop_
_entity.id
_entity.type
_entity.pdbx_description
1 polymer ?
#
loop_
_entity_poly.entity_id
_entity_poly.type
_entity_poly.pdbx_seq_one_letter_code
_entity_poly.pdbx_strand_id
1 'polypeptide(L)'
;MVFCLFAGTALLVTIYTRSKLAGQALESEWKSTIEDLCDNSTSAHIQSLRYTSYATQAAREDDTASEQLFRALAYSEIIHERMCAKAAQLFGGEYTTPTGDTDLSTTTNENLKRSIASARTRHNLTQGEAASRAIESGNRYVARILIWIDGSNRRHIELLERADNAGSKPGKDAGYLVCPKCGNIYHTASYDIYCPFCQTHYSDFKRF
;
A
#
# COMPACT_ATOMS: atom_id res chain seq x y z
N MET A 1 37.36 -7.85 -45.71
CA MET A 1 36.55 -8.42 -44.60
C MET A 1 36.23 -7.35 -43.52
N VAL A 2 35.76 -6.14 -43.90
CA VAL A 2 35.54 -5.02 -42.95
C VAL A 2 34.05 -4.55 -42.95
N PHE A 3 33.23 -5.04 -43.87
CA PHE A 3 31.82 -4.55 -44.00
C PHE A 3 30.80 -5.14 -43.01
N CYS A 4 31.11 -6.26 -42.35
CA CYS A 4 30.14 -6.89 -41.42
C CYS A 4 30.11 -6.29 -40.02
N LEU A 5 31.15 -5.58 -39.57
CA LEU A 5 31.19 -5.01 -38.21
C LEU A 5 30.37 -3.72 -38.06
N PHE A 6 30.21 -2.92 -39.11
CA PHE A 6 29.43 -1.68 -39.07
C PHE A 6 27.91 -1.92 -39.10
N ALA A 7 27.44 -3.00 -39.72
CA ALA A 7 26.01 -3.32 -39.75
C ALA A 7 25.47 -3.76 -38.37
N GLY A 8 26.27 -4.49 -37.60
CA GLY A 8 25.88 -4.96 -36.25
C GLY A 8 25.80 -3.84 -35.24
N THR A 9 26.74 -2.88 -35.29
CA THR A 9 26.70 -1.73 -34.35
C THR A 9 25.55 -0.78 -34.65
N ALA A 10 25.25 -0.52 -35.92
CA ALA A 10 24.12 0.32 -36.35
C ALA A 10 22.78 -0.30 -35.91
N LEU A 11 22.63 -1.61 -36.03
CA LEU A 11 21.41 -2.32 -35.60
C LEU A 11 21.22 -2.25 -34.08
N LEU A 12 22.28 -2.48 -33.29
CA LEU A 12 22.23 -2.40 -31.83
C LEU A 12 21.91 -0.98 -31.34
N VAL A 13 22.51 0.03 -31.94
CA VAL A 13 22.21 1.44 -31.61
C VAL A 13 20.74 1.76 -31.96
N THR A 14 20.23 1.29 -33.09
CA THR A 14 18.85 1.53 -33.51
C THR A 14 17.85 0.83 -32.56
N ILE A 15 18.13 -0.39 -32.11
CA ILE A 15 17.30 -1.12 -31.14
C ILE A 15 17.33 -0.39 -29.80
N TYR A 16 18.48 0.01 -29.32
CA TYR A 16 18.63 0.74 -28.06
C TYR A 16 17.89 2.09 -28.06
N THR A 17 18.04 2.88 -29.14
CA THR A 17 17.36 4.18 -29.27
C THR A 17 15.85 4.02 -29.38
N ARG A 18 15.35 3.02 -30.11
CA ARG A 18 13.91 2.71 -30.18
C ARG A 18 13.35 2.27 -28.83
N SER A 19 14.06 1.42 -28.10
CA SER A 19 13.68 1.01 -26.75
C SER A 19 13.62 2.18 -25.78
N LYS A 20 14.60 3.08 -25.81
CA LYS A 20 14.63 4.29 -24.97
C LYS A 20 13.50 5.27 -25.31
N LEU A 21 13.24 5.50 -26.61
CA LEU A 21 12.14 6.36 -27.06
C LEU A 21 10.76 5.77 -26.69
N ALA A 22 10.59 4.46 -26.81
CA ALA A 22 9.36 3.78 -26.39
C ALA A 22 9.15 3.88 -24.87
N GLY A 23 10.21 3.75 -24.07
CA GLY A 23 10.15 3.96 -22.62
C GLY A 23 9.75 5.38 -22.24
N GLN A 24 10.35 6.39 -22.87
CA GLN A 24 10.00 7.81 -22.64
C GLN A 24 8.59 8.15 -23.09
N ALA A 25 8.10 7.59 -24.20
CA ALA A 25 6.72 7.77 -24.65
C ALA A 25 5.73 7.17 -23.65
N LEU A 26 6.01 5.97 -23.13
CA LEU A 26 5.19 5.30 -22.12
C LEU A 26 5.14 6.10 -20.81
N GLU A 27 6.28 6.59 -20.34
CA GLU A 27 6.39 7.44 -19.16
C GLU A 27 5.59 8.74 -19.32
N SER A 28 5.66 9.39 -20.50
CA SER A 28 4.89 10.60 -20.81
C SER A 28 3.39 10.34 -20.83
N GLU A 29 2.96 9.21 -21.40
CA GLU A 29 1.53 8.84 -21.50
C GLU A 29 0.91 8.58 -20.12
N TRP A 30 1.71 8.04 -19.17
CA TRP A 30 1.20 7.57 -17.89
C TRP A 30 1.73 8.35 -16.69
N LYS A 31 2.27 9.53 -16.94
CA LYS A 31 2.95 10.35 -15.94
C LYS A 31 2.09 10.58 -14.69
N SER A 32 0.84 11.00 -14.83
CA SER A 32 -0.06 11.23 -13.69
C SER A 32 -0.36 9.94 -12.91
N THR A 33 -0.48 8.82 -13.61
CA THR A 33 -0.68 7.51 -12.99
C THR A 33 0.55 7.06 -12.21
N ILE A 34 1.76 7.33 -12.72
CA ILE A 34 3.02 7.05 -12.03
C ILE A 34 3.15 7.93 -10.78
N GLU A 35 2.83 9.22 -10.88
CA GLU A 35 2.81 10.15 -9.75
C GLU A 35 1.84 9.64 -8.66
N ASP A 36 0.60 9.30 -9.01
CA ASP A 36 -0.37 8.71 -8.08
C ASP A 36 0.15 7.46 -7.36
N LEU A 37 0.84 6.57 -8.08
CA LEU A 37 1.44 5.37 -7.50
C LEU A 37 2.59 5.70 -6.54
N CYS A 38 3.46 6.63 -6.89
CA CYS A 38 4.55 7.08 -6.03
C CYS A 38 4.04 7.76 -4.76
N ASP A 39 3.01 8.60 -4.87
CA ASP A 39 2.37 9.27 -3.73
C ASP A 39 1.70 8.25 -2.79
N ASN A 40 0.99 7.26 -3.34
CA ASN A 40 0.42 6.17 -2.55
C ASN A 40 1.51 5.32 -1.88
N SER A 41 2.63 5.02 -2.57
CA SER A 41 3.77 4.31 -1.98
C SER A 41 4.36 5.09 -0.81
N THR A 42 4.61 6.39 -0.99
CA THR A 42 5.14 7.30 0.03
C THR A 42 4.21 7.36 1.25
N SER A 43 2.93 7.55 1.02
CA SER A 43 1.93 7.59 2.08
C SER A 43 1.87 6.28 2.87
N ALA A 44 1.84 5.14 2.18
CA ALA A 44 1.83 3.83 2.81
C ALA A 44 3.10 3.57 3.61
N HIS A 45 4.28 3.94 3.10
CA HIS A 45 5.54 3.85 3.83
C HIS A 45 5.48 4.59 5.15
N ILE A 46 5.10 5.87 5.13
CA ILE A 46 5.00 6.72 6.33
C ILE A 46 4.00 6.12 7.33
N GLN A 47 2.84 5.60 6.86
CA GLN A 47 1.87 4.99 7.77
C GLN A 47 2.39 3.68 8.37
N SER A 48 3.13 2.87 7.61
CA SER A 48 3.71 1.63 8.14
C SER A 48 4.68 1.89 9.30
N LEU A 49 5.50 2.93 9.20
CA LEU A 49 6.41 3.35 10.27
C LEU A 49 5.64 3.87 11.49
N ARG A 50 4.62 4.70 11.28
CA ARG A 50 3.77 5.20 12.37
C ARG A 50 3.09 4.08 13.13
N TYR A 51 2.43 3.15 12.41
CA TYR A 51 1.76 2.03 13.04
C TYR A 51 2.74 1.09 13.75
N THR A 52 3.97 0.95 13.24
CA THR A 52 5.03 0.20 13.95
C THR A 52 5.41 0.86 15.28
N SER A 53 5.57 2.17 15.31
CA SER A 53 5.83 2.94 16.53
C SER A 53 4.64 2.85 17.51
N TYR A 54 3.41 2.97 17.02
CA TYR A 54 2.19 2.85 17.82
C TYR A 54 1.99 1.45 18.41
N ALA A 55 2.33 0.40 17.66
CA ALA A 55 2.33 -0.97 18.18
C ALA A 55 3.31 -1.14 19.33
N THR A 56 4.52 -0.55 19.20
CA THR A 56 5.52 -0.57 20.26
C THR A 56 5.03 0.16 21.53
N GLN A 57 4.32 1.26 21.38
CA GLN A 57 3.74 2.00 22.50
C GLN A 57 2.60 1.21 23.17
N ALA A 58 1.70 0.61 22.38
CA ALA A 58 0.62 -0.23 22.90
C ALA A 58 1.17 -1.42 23.71
N ALA A 59 2.25 -2.05 23.24
CA ALA A 59 2.93 -3.10 23.99
C ALA A 59 3.52 -2.59 25.32
N ARG A 60 4.04 -1.36 25.40
CA ARG A 60 4.53 -0.75 26.64
C ARG A 60 3.41 -0.44 27.63
N GLU A 61 2.21 -0.24 27.14
CA GLU A 61 1.01 0.03 27.94
C GLU A 61 0.19 -1.25 28.26
N ASP A 62 0.74 -2.44 27.92
CA ASP A 62 0.07 -3.74 28.07
C ASP A 62 -1.28 -3.84 27.31
N ASP A 63 -1.47 -2.99 26.28
CA ASP A 63 -2.64 -3.03 25.40
C ASP A 63 -2.42 -3.96 24.21
N THR A 64 -2.50 -5.25 24.46
CA THR A 64 -2.29 -6.30 23.44
C THR A 64 -3.24 -6.18 22.24
N ALA A 65 -4.48 -5.72 22.46
CA ALA A 65 -5.45 -5.58 21.37
C ALA A 65 -5.05 -4.50 20.40
N SER A 66 -4.67 -3.33 20.89
CA SER A 66 -4.17 -2.23 20.05
C SER A 66 -2.81 -2.56 19.43
N GLU A 67 -1.93 -3.26 20.16
CA GLU A 67 -0.67 -3.74 19.59
C GLU A 67 -0.90 -4.60 18.35
N GLN A 68 -1.76 -5.62 18.46
CA GLN A 68 -2.07 -6.52 17.34
C GLN A 68 -2.69 -5.77 16.16
N LEU A 69 -3.62 -4.84 16.43
CA LEU A 69 -4.22 -4.00 15.40
C LEU A 69 -3.16 -3.16 14.67
N PHE A 70 -2.33 -2.43 15.41
CA PHE A 70 -1.30 -1.59 14.80
C PHE A 70 -0.26 -2.40 14.02
N ARG A 71 0.11 -3.60 14.49
CA ARG A 71 0.99 -4.51 13.73
C ARG A 71 0.35 -4.99 12.44
N ALA A 72 -0.93 -5.33 12.44
CA ALA A 72 -1.68 -5.71 11.25
C ALA A 72 -1.77 -4.55 10.24
N LEU A 73 -2.07 -3.34 10.73
CA LEU A 73 -2.12 -2.12 9.92
C LEU A 73 -0.74 -1.80 9.31
N ALA A 74 0.35 -1.87 10.09
CA ALA A 74 1.69 -1.65 9.60
C ALA A 74 2.05 -2.62 8.47
N TYR A 75 1.73 -3.90 8.64
CA TYR A 75 2.01 -4.91 7.61
C TYR A 75 1.16 -4.70 6.35
N SER A 76 -0.10 -4.31 6.49
CA SER A 76 -0.97 -3.94 5.37
C SER A 76 -0.36 -2.80 4.55
N GLU A 77 0.10 -1.75 5.21
CA GLU A 77 0.69 -0.59 4.54
C GLU A 77 2.02 -0.93 3.84
N ILE A 78 2.84 -1.84 4.39
CA ILE A 78 4.04 -2.36 3.69
C ILE A 78 3.65 -3.06 2.38
N ILE A 79 2.52 -3.78 2.35
CA ILE A 79 2.03 -4.41 1.13
C ILE A 79 1.57 -3.36 0.12
N HIS A 80 0.83 -2.33 0.57
CA HIS A 80 0.37 -1.22 -0.28
C HIS A 80 1.55 -0.47 -0.91
N GLU A 81 2.56 -0.11 -0.12
CA GLU A 81 3.81 0.49 -0.60
C GLU A 81 4.43 -0.33 -1.74
N ARG A 82 4.66 -1.63 -1.48
CA ARG A 82 5.27 -2.53 -2.47
C ARG A 82 4.46 -2.68 -3.74
N MET A 83 3.14 -2.74 -3.61
CA MET A 83 2.24 -2.86 -4.77
C MET A 83 2.33 -1.64 -5.67
N CYS A 84 2.25 -0.44 -5.09
CA CYS A 84 2.32 0.81 -5.82
C CYS A 84 3.72 1.06 -6.39
N ALA A 85 4.78 0.87 -5.61
CA ALA A 85 6.16 1.02 -6.06
C ALA A 85 6.48 0.09 -7.25
N LYS A 86 6.08 -1.19 -7.14
CA LYS A 86 6.26 -2.15 -8.24
C LYS A 86 5.44 -1.77 -9.47
N ALA A 87 4.22 -1.28 -9.29
CA ALA A 87 3.41 -0.82 -10.41
C ALA A 87 4.04 0.41 -11.07
N ALA A 88 4.50 1.40 -10.31
CA ALA A 88 5.20 2.57 -10.86
C ALA A 88 6.39 2.15 -11.73
N GLN A 89 7.23 1.23 -11.23
CA GLN A 89 8.39 0.70 -11.98
C GLN A 89 8.00 0.02 -13.30
N LEU A 90 6.88 -0.71 -13.33
CA LEU A 90 6.39 -1.37 -14.56
C LEU A 90 6.02 -0.37 -15.66
N PHE A 91 5.67 0.86 -15.31
CA PHE A 91 5.32 1.94 -16.23
C PHE A 91 6.44 2.98 -16.42
N GLY A 92 7.66 2.66 -15.99
CA GLY A 92 8.85 3.49 -16.21
C GLY A 92 9.10 4.54 -15.11
N GLY A 93 8.31 4.54 -14.05
CA GLY A 93 8.51 5.43 -12.90
C GLY A 93 9.60 4.92 -11.94
N GLU A 94 10.16 5.83 -11.18
CA GLU A 94 11.12 5.55 -10.12
C GLU A 94 10.52 5.92 -8.77
N TYR A 95 10.53 4.98 -7.83
CA TYR A 95 10.13 5.22 -6.45
C TYR A 95 11.34 5.05 -5.53
N THR A 96 11.60 6.06 -4.72
CA THR A 96 12.61 6.02 -3.66
C THR A 96 11.90 6.07 -2.31
N THR A 97 12.17 5.09 -1.47
CA THR A 97 11.61 5.04 -0.10
C THR A 97 12.03 6.30 0.67
N PRO A 98 11.09 7.07 1.24
CA PRO A 98 11.42 8.25 2.01
C PRO A 98 12.27 7.89 3.23
N THR A 99 13.23 8.73 3.55
CA THR A 99 13.99 8.67 4.80
C THR A 99 13.46 9.71 5.77
N GLY A 100 13.15 9.34 6.99
CA GLY A 100 12.68 10.28 8.00
C GLY A 100 12.30 9.59 9.30
N ASP A 101 12.35 10.33 10.39
CA ASP A 101 11.83 9.90 11.68
C ASP A 101 10.32 10.18 11.72
N THR A 102 9.56 9.16 12.05
CA THR A 102 8.09 9.24 12.16
C THR A 102 7.62 9.00 13.58
N ASP A 103 8.53 8.97 14.56
CA ASP A 103 8.15 8.73 15.96
C ASP A 103 7.43 9.94 16.56
N LEU A 104 6.13 9.96 16.33
CA LEU A 104 5.17 10.86 16.96
C LEU A 104 4.30 10.08 17.96
N SER A 105 4.80 8.96 18.48
CA SER A 105 4.07 8.11 19.41
C SER A 105 3.78 8.84 20.72
N THR A 106 2.52 8.74 21.15
CA THR A 106 2.02 9.21 22.44
C THR A 106 1.31 8.06 23.15
N THR A 107 0.29 8.30 23.94
CA THR A 107 -0.50 7.19 24.53
C THR A 107 -1.23 6.40 23.44
N THR A 108 -1.52 5.13 23.69
CA THR A 108 -2.25 4.26 22.76
C THR A 108 -3.60 4.87 22.37
N ASN A 109 -4.34 5.45 23.32
CA ASN A 109 -5.62 6.11 23.04
C ASN A 109 -5.46 7.31 22.07
N GLU A 110 -4.47 8.16 22.29
CA GLU A 110 -4.21 9.29 21.39
C GLU A 110 -3.74 8.80 20.01
N ASN A 111 -2.92 7.75 19.95
CA ASN A 111 -2.46 7.14 18.72
C ASN A 111 -3.62 6.56 17.90
N LEU A 112 -4.61 5.93 18.54
CA LEU A 112 -5.85 5.47 17.89
C LEU A 112 -6.61 6.65 17.27
N LYS A 113 -6.87 7.72 18.04
CA LYS A 113 -7.58 8.91 17.56
C LYS A 113 -6.86 9.61 16.41
N ARG A 114 -5.53 9.75 16.50
CA ARG A 114 -4.69 10.29 15.40
C ARG A 114 -4.76 9.42 14.16
N SER A 115 -4.75 8.09 14.33
CA SER A 115 -4.86 7.13 13.24
C SER A 115 -6.19 7.26 12.51
N ILE A 116 -7.31 7.36 13.24
CA ILE A 116 -8.65 7.56 12.69
C ILE A 116 -8.71 8.88 11.89
N ALA A 117 -8.27 9.98 12.49
CA ALA A 117 -8.27 11.29 11.84
C ALA A 117 -7.43 11.28 10.55
N SER A 118 -6.21 10.73 10.61
CA SER A 118 -5.32 10.62 9.45
C SER A 118 -5.91 9.73 8.36
N ALA A 119 -6.48 8.57 8.71
CA ALA A 119 -7.06 7.64 7.75
C ALA A 119 -8.29 8.24 7.06
N ARG A 120 -9.18 8.91 7.80
CA ARG A 120 -10.34 9.62 7.24
C ARG A 120 -9.92 10.76 6.31
N THR A 121 -8.93 11.58 6.71
CA THR A 121 -8.43 12.67 5.87
C THR A 121 -7.87 12.13 4.55
N ARG A 122 -7.03 11.11 4.60
CA ARG A 122 -6.47 10.48 3.39
C ARG A 122 -7.58 9.91 2.50
N HIS A 123 -8.52 9.18 3.08
CA HIS A 123 -9.65 8.62 2.33
C HIS A 123 -10.46 9.71 1.65
N ASN A 124 -10.83 10.79 2.37
CA ASN A 124 -11.62 11.90 1.82
C ASN A 124 -10.88 12.67 0.72
N LEU A 125 -9.55 12.79 0.81
CA LEU A 125 -8.74 13.49 -0.21
C LEU A 125 -8.55 12.66 -1.48
N THR A 126 -8.56 11.33 -1.37
CA THR A 126 -8.29 10.46 -2.52
C THR A 126 -9.55 9.85 -3.12
N GLN A 127 -10.57 9.56 -2.33
CA GLN A 127 -11.91 9.00 -2.66
C GLN A 127 -12.01 8.28 -4.03
N GLY A 128 -11.00 7.50 -4.38
CA GLY A 128 -10.96 6.81 -5.67
C GLY A 128 -10.55 7.66 -6.87
N GLU A 129 -10.15 8.94 -6.68
CA GLU A 129 -9.74 9.82 -7.79
C GLU A 129 -8.55 9.25 -8.58
N ALA A 130 -7.52 8.74 -7.89
CA ALA A 130 -6.39 8.09 -8.54
C ALA A 130 -6.81 6.85 -9.34
N ALA A 131 -7.74 6.05 -8.82
CA ALA A 131 -8.31 4.91 -9.53
C ALA A 131 -9.13 5.36 -10.76
N SER A 132 -9.90 6.45 -10.63
CA SER A 132 -10.66 7.04 -11.74
C SER A 132 -9.72 7.54 -12.84
N ARG A 133 -8.67 8.29 -12.51
CA ARG A 133 -7.64 8.72 -13.48
C ARG A 133 -7.00 7.53 -14.21
N ALA A 134 -6.68 6.46 -13.48
CA ALA A 134 -6.14 5.24 -14.07
C ALA A 134 -7.14 4.55 -15.02
N ILE A 135 -8.44 4.57 -14.73
CA ILE A 135 -9.49 4.05 -15.61
C ILE A 135 -9.60 4.92 -16.88
N GLU A 136 -9.66 6.23 -16.72
CA GLU A 136 -9.77 7.19 -17.82
C GLU A 136 -8.59 7.12 -18.79
N SER A 137 -7.37 6.91 -18.27
CA SER A 137 -6.17 6.67 -19.06
C SER A 137 -6.09 5.26 -19.67
N GLY A 138 -7.08 4.37 -19.41
CA GLY A 138 -7.11 3.00 -19.90
C GLY A 138 -6.23 2.02 -19.11
N ASN A 139 -5.59 2.44 -18.01
CA ASN A 139 -4.71 1.58 -17.19
C ASN A 139 -5.50 0.75 -16.17
N ARG A 140 -6.20 -0.26 -16.65
CA ARG A 140 -7.00 -1.16 -15.80
C ARG A 140 -6.19 -1.91 -14.75
N TYR A 141 -4.90 -2.15 -14.98
CA TYR A 141 -4.04 -2.81 -14.02
C TYR A 141 -3.79 -1.93 -12.79
N VAL A 142 -3.42 -0.67 -13.00
CA VAL A 142 -3.22 0.30 -11.92
C VAL A 142 -4.53 0.62 -11.23
N ALA A 143 -5.61 0.84 -11.98
CA ALA A 143 -6.93 1.09 -11.42
C ALA A 143 -7.34 0.00 -10.43
N ARG A 144 -7.13 -1.27 -10.76
CA ARG A 144 -7.43 -2.40 -9.88
C ARG A 144 -6.61 -2.36 -8.59
N ILE A 145 -5.32 -2.04 -8.67
CA ILE A 145 -4.45 -1.91 -7.47
C ILE A 145 -4.98 -0.81 -6.56
N LEU A 146 -5.28 0.36 -7.11
CA LEU A 146 -5.77 1.51 -6.34
C LEU A 146 -7.15 1.27 -5.72
N ILE A 147 -8.05 0.57 -6.43
CA ILE A 147 -9.36 0.15 -5.88
C ILE A 147 -9.18 -0.80 -4.69
N TRP A 148 -8.24 -1.74 -4.75
CA TRP A 148 -7.97 -2.65 -3.64
C TRP A 148 -7.43 -1.90 -2.42
N ILE A 149 -6.52 -0.95 -2.63
CA ILE A 149 -5.96 -0.11 -1.57
C ILE A 149 -7.05 0.77 -0.94
N ASP A 150 -7.90 1.39 -1.74
CA ASP A 150 -9.00 2.22 -1.24
C ASP A 150 -9.96 1.39 -0.37
N GLY A 151 -10.38 0.21 -0.86
CA GLY A 151 -11.21 -0.71 -0.08
C GLY A 151 -10.55 -1.18 1.22
N SER A 152 -9.24 -1.45 1.19
CA SER A 152 -8.46 -1.79 2.38
C SER A 152 -8.38 -0.61 3.36
N ASN A 153 -8.18 0.61 2.88
CA ASN A 153 -8.13 1.82 3.72
C ASN A 153 -9.47 2.10 4.42
N ARG A 154 -10.60 1.86 3.77
CA ARG A 154 -11.94 1.91 4.42
C ARG A 154 -12.01 0.90 5.56
N ARG A 155 -11.51 -0.31 5.34
CA ARG A 155 -11.44 -1.33 6.38
C ARG A 155 -10.54 -0.93 7.55
N HIS A 156 -9.42 -0.25 7.29
CA HIS A 156 -8.56 0.29 8.35
C HIS A 156 -9.32 1.28 9.24
N ILE A 157 -10.10 2.19 8.66
CA ILE A 157 -10.94 3.13 9.41
C ILE A 157 -11.91 2.39 10.33
N GLU A 158 -12.66 1.41 9.80
CA GLU A 158 -13.62 0.62 10.58
C GLU A 158 -12.96 -0.10 11.77
N LEU A 159 -11.77 -0.68 11.55
CA LEU A 159 -11.05 -1.41 12.60
C LEU A 159 -10.53 -0.48 13.69
N LEU A 160 -9.99 0.68 13.31
CA LEU A 160 -9.51 1.70 14.22
C LEU A 160 -10.67 2.27 15.07
N GLU A 161 -11.81 2.57 14.45
CA GLU A 161 -13.00 3.08 15.15
C GLU A 161 -13.58 2.05 16.12
N ARG A 162 -13.58 0.78 15.76
CA ARG A 162 -13.99 -0.30 16.66
C ARG A 162 -13.07 -0.41 17.87
N ALA A 163 -11.75 -0.29 17.66
CA ALA A 163 -10.77 -0.32 18.75
C ALA A 163 -10.94 0.87 19.71
N ASP A 164 -11.11 2.09 19.17
CA ASP A 164 -11.35 3.30 19.98
C ASP A 164 -12.64 3.18 20.82
N ASN A 165 -13.73 2.70 20.21
CA ASN A 165 -15.02 2.51 20.89
C ASN A 165 -14.99 1.37 21.94
N ALA A 166 -14.16 0.35 21.77
CA ALA A 166 -14.05 -0.77 22.71
C ALA A 166 -13.25 -0.40 23.98
N GLY A 167 -12.48 0.69 23.96
CA GLY A 167 -11.69 1.18 25.09
C GLY A 167 -10.72 0.14 25.62
N SER A 168 -9.82 -0.36 24.77
CA SER A 168 -8.72 -1.28 25.11
C SER A 168 -9.13 -2.60 25.79
N LYS A 169 -10.39 -3.02 25.66
CA LYS A 169 -10.84 -4.33 26.17
C LYS A 169 -10.81 -5.36 25.04
N PRO A 170 -9.79 -6.24 24.98
CA PRO A 170 -9.80 -7.31 23.99
C PRO A 170 -10.97 -8.26 24.26
N GLY A 171 -11.77 -8.52 23.23
CA GLY A 171 -12.53 -9.76 23.20
C GLY A 171 -11.54 -10.93 23.26
N LYS A 172 -11.84 -12.01 23.99
CA LYS A 172 -10.92 -13.14 24.25
C LYS A 172 -10.35 -13.83 23.02
N ASP A 173 -10.80 -13.48 21.80
CA ASP A 173 -10.42 -14.10 20.53
C ASP A 173 -10.05 -13.05 19.45
N ALA A 174 -9.64 -11.86 19.83
CA ALA A 174 -9.37 -10.78 18.91
C ALA A 174 -7.96 -10.89 18.32
N GLY A 175 -7.88 -11.35 17.10
CA GLY A 175 -6.68 -11.30 16.28
C GLY A 175 -7.03 -10.84 14.88
N TYR A 176 -6.01 -10.52 14.10
CA TYR A 176 -6.17 -10.06 12.73
C TYR A 176 -5.46 -10.97 11.74
N LEU A 177 -6.04 -11.10 10.55
CA LEU A 177 -5.48 -11.80 9.40
C LEU A 177 -5.26 -10.79 8.30
N VAL A 178 -4.07 -10.74 7.70
CA VAL A 178 -3.75 -9.82 6.62
C VAL A 178 -3.43 -10.61 5.36
N CYS A 179 -4.13 -10.30 4.26
CA CYS A 179 -3.85 -10.89 2.97
C CYS A 179 -2.48 -10.42 2.44
N PRO A 180 -1.51 -11.31 2.18
CA PRO A 180 -0.16 -10.92 1.80
C PRO A 180 -0.06 -10.34 0.38
N LYS A 181 -1.12 -10.47 -0.41
CA LYS A 181 -1.15 -10.01 -1.80
C LYS A 181 -1.73 -8.60 -1.96
N CYS A 182 -2.80 -8.25 -1.24
CA CYS A 182 -3.48 -6.96 -1.39
C CYS A 182 -3.54 -6.11 -0.11
N GLY A 183 -3.07 -6.63 1.02
CA GLY A 183 -3.05 -5.89 2.29
C GLY A 183 -4.39 -5.85 3.04
N ASN A 184 -5.50 -6.37 2.48
CA ASN A 184 -6.78 -6.32 3.18
C ASN A 184 -6.73 -7.07 4.51
N ILE A 185 -7.37 -6.49 5.56
CA ILE A 185 -7.35 -7.00 6.94
C ILE A 185 -8.70 -7.62 7.28
N TYR A 186 -8.65 -8.78 7.91
CA TYR A 186 -9.81 -9.53 8.40
C TYR A 186 -9.67 -9.74 9.91
N HIS A 187 -10.81 -9.87 10.58
CA HIS A 187 -10.85 -10.32 11.96
C HIS A 187 -10.81 -11.86 11.99
N THR A 188 -10.06 -12.44 12.95
CA THR A 188 -9.94 -13.91 13.05
C THR A 188 -11.27 -14.64 13.29
N ALA A 189 -12.27 -13.94 13.82
CA ALA A 189 -13.62 -14.48 14.02
C ALA A 189 -14.52 -14.40 12.77
N SER A 190 -14.11 -13.66 11.71
CA SER A 190 -14.93 -13.44 10.50
C SER A 190 -14.05 -13.15 9.31
N TYR A 191 -13.80 -14.16 8.49
CA TYR A 191 -13.04 -14.05 7.25
C TYR A 191 -13.59 -15.03 6.21
N ASP A 192 -13.37 -14.69 4.92
CA ASP A 192 -13.73 -15.54 3.80
C ASP A 192 -12.60 -16.52 3.49
N ILE A 193 -12.96 -17.68 2.88
CA ILE A 193 -11.98 -18.68 2.42
C ILE A 193 -11.02 -18.08 1.37
N TYR A 194 -11.52 -17.17 0.54
CA TYR A 194 -10.74 -16.42 -0.43
C TYR A 194 -10.89 -14.93 -0.21
N CYS A 195 -9.78 -14.20 -0.31
CA CYS A 195 -9.81 -12.74 -0.28
C CYS A 195 -10.74 -12.21 -1.39
N PRO A 196 -11.82 -11.47 -1.09
CA PRO A 196 -12.75 -10.97 -2.10
C PRO A 196 -12.10 -10.00 -3.11
N PHE A 197 -11.00 -9.37 -2.76
CA PHE A 197 -10.27 -8.46 -3.66
C PHE A 197 -9.37 -9.22 -4.65
N CYS A 198 -8.51 -10.10 -4.16
CA CYS A 198 -7.42 -10.66 -4.95
C CYS A 198 -7.43 -12.19 -5.09
N GLN A 199 -8.44 -12.87 -4.54
CA GLN A 199 -8.66 -14.31 -4.60
C GLN A 199 -7.54 -15.15 -3.95
N THR A 200 -6.73 -14.57 -3.07
CA THR A 200 -5.74 -15.32 -2.27
C THR A 200 -6.46 -16.16 -1.24
N HIS A 201 -6.08 -17.44 -1.11
CA HIS A 201 -6.66 -18.35 -0.13
C HIS A 201 -6.23 -17.94 1.30
N TYR A 202 -7.12 -18.12 2.28
CA TYR A 202 -6.90 -17.68 3.67
C TYR A 202 -5.72 -18.36 4.36
N SER A 203 -5.31 -19.56 3.93
CA SER A 203 -4.14 -20.24 4.47
C SER A 203 -2.84 -19.45 4.33
N ASP A 204 -2.81 -18.53 3.37
CA ASP A 204 -1.65 -17.68 3.10
C ASP A 204 -1.68 -16.37 3.92
N PHE A 205 -2.80 -16.10 4.61
CA PHE A 205 -2.93 -14.86 5.37
C PHE A 205 -1.99 -14.86 6.58
N LYS A 206 -1.33 -13.72 6.80
CA LYS A 206 -0.49 -13.52 7.97
C LYS A 206 -1.35 -13.18 9.18
N ARG A 207 -1.13 -13.89 10.28
CA ARG A 207 -1.83 -13.66 11.56
C ARG A 207 -1.06 -12.67 12.44
N PHE A 208 -1.82 -11.85 13.15
CA PHE A 208 -1.36 -10.91 14.16
C PHE A 208 -2.19 -11.04 15.43
#